data_00e92ab4a4d047a21458764bb0848139
#
_entry.id   00e92ab4a4d047a21458764bb0848139
#
_cell.length_a   1.000
_cell.length_b   1.000
_cell.length_c   1.000
_cell.angle_alpha   90.00
_cell.angle_beta   90.00
_cell.angle_gamma   90.00
#
_symmetry.space_group_name_H-M   'P 1'
#
loop_
_entity.id
_entity.type
_entity.pdbx_description
1 polymer ?
#
loop_
_entity_poly.entity_id
_entity_poly.type
_entity_poly.pdbx_seq_one_letter_code
_entity_poly.pdbx_strand_id
1 'polypeptide(L)'
;MKNSISFDRPIIGPLKRHQQTFDGINEGYGGDLIYPLNIEDFAENQFMEIAQNFIPKMLNTDKNIKEIFNDVPFWKRKRKFLEYFNIIAKKWIHNELDLSEKGFESYDNFRERVRLAKSKVSSLMNENRNTMVVSSGGAITGVYAECHPLTVDEIMKLNFKIKNASITLFKKENDTFTLDAFNRSLIPRYLETYI
;
A
#
# COMPACT_ATOMS: atom_id res chain seq x y z
N MET A 1 -0.84 -24.22 25.65
CA MET A 1 0.29 -24.25 24.71
C MET A 1 0.11 -23.06 23.76
N LYS A 2 1.02 -22.08 23.77
CA LYS A 2 1.05 -21.06 22.71
C LYS A 2 1.40 -21.79 21.43
N ASN A 3 0.48 -21.86 20.46
CA ASN A 3 0.81 -22.29 19.11
C ASN A 3 1.78 -21.23 18.56
N SER A 4 3.07 -21.50 18.64
CA SER A 4 4.08 -20.64 18.06
C SER A 4 3.99 -20.80 16.54
N ILE A 5 3.51 -19.76 15.86
CA ILE A 5 3.60 -19.68 14.41
C ILE A 5 5.08 -19.54 14.07
N SER A 6 5.64 -20.49 13.34
CA SER A 6 7.02 -20.36 12.82
C SER A 6 7.02 -19.61 11.50
N PHE A 7 7.98 -18.72 11.35
CA PHE A 7 8.20 -17.98 10.12
C PHE A 7 9.54 -18.38 9.48
N ASP A 8 9.59 -18.33 8.17
CA ASP A 8 10.84 -18.23 7.44
C ASP A 8 11.51 -16.88 7.75
N ARG A 9 12.62 -16.58 7.09
CA ARG A 9 13.23 -15.26 7.20
C ARG A 9 12.21 -14.19 6.83
N PRO A 10 11.89 -13.26 7.75
CA PRO A 10 10.95 -12.18 7.46
C PRO A 10 11.46 -11.29 6.33
N ILE A 11 10.53 -10.67 5.61
CA ILE A 11 10.79 -9.74 4.52
C ILE A 11 10.22 -8.38 4.90
N ILE A 12 10.96 -7.31 4.63
CA ILE A 12 10.48 -5.95 4.83
C ILE A 12 10.68 -5.11 3.56
N GLY A 13 9.82 -4.13 3.34
CA GLY A 13 10.10 -3.07 2.39
C GLY A 13 11.12 -2.05 2.94
N PRO A 14 11.62 -1.12 2.11
CA PRO A 14 12.79 -0.28 2.43
C PRO A 14 12.50 0.86 3.41
N LEU A 15 11.24 1.16 3.72
CA LEU A 15 10.89 2.34 4.49
C LEU A 15 11.15 2.14 6.00
N LYS A 16 11.59 3.22 6.67
CA LYS A 16 11.85 3.22 8.11
C LYS A 16 10.67 2.65 8.92
N ARG A 17 9.42 2.97 8.53
CA ARG A 17 8.22 2.44 9.20
C ARG A 17 8.07 0.93 9.05
N HIS A 18 8.58 0.32 7.96
CA HIS A 18 8.57 -1.13 7.80
C HIS A 18 9.51 -1.80 8.81
N GLN A 19 10.72 -1.24 8.97
CA GLN A 19 11.66 -1.69 9.99
C GLN A 19 11.06 -1.55 11.40
N GLN A 20 10.51 -0.38 11.73
CA GLN A 20 9.88 -0.13 13.03
C GLN A 20 8.72 -1.09 13.33
N THR A 21 7.90 -1.40 12.32
CA THR A 21 6.83 -2.38 12.45
C THR A 21 7.40 -3.78 12.69
N PHE A 22 8.44 -4.16 11.95
CA PHE A 22 9.13 -5.44 12.17
C PHE A 22 9.73 -5.53 13.58
N ASP A 23 10.38 -4.48 14.05
CA ASP A 23 11.00 -4.43 15.39
C ASP A 23 9.94 -4.67 16.48
N GLY A 24 8.78 -4.01 16.38
CA GLY A 24 7.67 -4.21 17.32
C GLY A 24 7.08 -5.64 17.25
N ILE A 25 6.99 -6.23 16.05
CA ILE A 25 6.56 -7.62 15.89
C ILE A 25 7.58 -8.57 16.53
N ASN A 26 8.87 -8.35 16.28
CA ASN A 26 9.94 -9.16 16.82
C ASN A 26 9.99 -9.10 18.36
N GLU A 27 9.83 -7.92 18.94
CA GLU A 27 9.71 -7.74 20.39
C GLU A 27 8.54 -8.55 20.96
N GLY A 28 7.35 -8.45 20.35
CA GLY A 28 6.17 -9.22 20.74
C GLY A 28 6.31 -10.74 20.53
N TYR A 29 7.18 -11.15 19.62
CA TYR A 29 7.50 -12.56 19.35
C TYR A 29 8.53 -13.14 20.33
N GLY A 30 9.24 -12.31 21.08
CA GLY A 30 10.26 -12.68 22.04
C GLY A 30 11.69 -12.38 21.62
N GLY A 31 11.87 -11.65 20.51
CA GLY A 31 13.20 -11.25 19.99
C GLY A 31 13.90 -12.32 19.14
N ASP A 32 13.23 -13.43 18.84
CA ASP A 32 13.83 -14.63 18.23
C ASP A 32 13.70 -14.67 16.69
N LEU A 33 13.10 -13.64 16.07
CA LEU A 33 12.99 -13.61 14.61
C LEU A 33 14.35 -13.34 13.96
N ILE A 34 14.63 -14.08 12.89
CA ILE A 34 15.83 -13.85 12.06
C ILE A 34 15.77 -12.43 11.47
N TYR A 35 16.92 -11.77 11.38
CA TYR A 35 17.02 -10.44 10.76
C TYR A 35 16.36 -10.41 9.37
N PRO A 36 15.48 -9.44 9.07
CA PRO A 36 14.67 -9.45 7.88
C PRO A 36 15.48 -9.24 6.60
N LEU A 37 14.96 -9.77 5.50
CA LEU A 37 15.45 -9.45 4.16
C LEU A 37 14.75 -8.18 3.67
N ASN A 38 15.53 -7.18 3.24
CA ASN A 38 14.96 -5.99 2.60
C ASN A 38 14.70 -6.27 1.11
N ILE A 39 13.50 -5.97 0.64
CA ILE A 39 13.13 -5.98 -0.78
C ILE A 39 12.66 -4.58 -1.17
N GLU A 40 13.50 -3.86 -1.93
CA GLU A 40 13.23 -2.50 -2.39
C GLU A 40 11.91 -2.37 -3.17
N ASP A 41 11.55 -3.41 -3.92
CA ASP A 41 10.33 -3.43 -4.72
C ASP A 41 9.04 -3.36 -3.88
N PHE A 42 9.11 -3.52 -2.56
CA PHE A 42 8.01 -3.27 -1.62
C PHE A 42 7.98 -1.83 -1.07
N ALA A 43 8.68 -0.90 -1.68
CA ALA A 43 8.51 0.52 -1.39
C ALA A 43 7.03 0.96 -1.61
N GLU A 44 6.61 1.97 -0.87
CA GLU A 44 5.32 2.61 -1.10
C GLU A 44 5.28 3.23 -2.50
N ASN A 45 4.09 3.36 -3.07
CA ASN A 45 3.92 4.15 -4.28
C ASN A 45 4.12 5.64 -3.99
N GLN A 46 4.46 6.40 -5.03
CA GLN A 46 4.70 7.85 -4.93
C GLN A 46 3.42 8.68 -5.10
N PHE A 47 2.25 8.07 -4.87
CA PHE A 47 0.99 8.75 -5.20
C PHE A 47 0.75 10.01 -4.36
N MET A 48 1.18 10.04 -3.09
CA MET A 48 1.03 11.24 -2.26
C MET A 48 1.84 12.41 -2.82
N GLU A 49 3.07 12.18 -3.25
CA GLU A 49 3.94 13.17 -3.88
C GLU A 49 3.38 13.64 -5.22
N ILE A 50 2.83 12.71 -6.01
CA ILE A 50 2.12 13.00 -7.26
C ILE A 50 0.92 13.90 -6.98
N ALA A 51 0.06 13.54 -6.03
CA ALA A 51 -1.11 14.33 -5.67
C ALA A 51 -0.74 15.73 -5.18
N GLN A 52 0.29 15.86 -4.32
CA GLN A 52 0.79 17.14 -3.83
C GLN A 52 1.32 18.04 -4.96
N ASN A 53 1.83 17.46 -6.04
CA ASN A 53 2.34 18.21 -7.18
C ASN A 53 1.23 18.62 -8.17
N PHE A 54 0.31 17.70 -8.46
CA PHE A 54 -0.69 17.90 -9.51
C PHE A 54 -1.94 18.65 -9.04
N ILE A 55 -2.37 18.49 -7.78
CA ILE A 55 -3.56 19.20 -7.26
C ILE A 55 -3.39 20.73 -7.37
N PRO A 56 -2.26 21.36 -6.93
CA PRO A 56 -2.06 22.80 -7.10
C PRO A 56 -2.02 23.24 -8.57
N LYS A 57 -1.44 22.45 -9.47
CA LYS A 57 -1.42 22.75 -10.92
C LYS A 57 -2.85 22.79 -11.46
N MET A 58 -3.70 21.81 -11.13
CA MET A 58 -5.11 21.79 -11.52
C MET A 58 -5.88 23.00 -10.97
N LEU A 59 -5.65 23.36 -9.71
CA LEU A 59 -6.28 24.52 -9.07
C LEU A 59 -5.87 25.84 -9.73
N ASN A 60 -4.68 25.93 -10.33
CA ASN A 60 -4.19 27.13 -10.97
C ASN A 60 -4.61 27.25 -12.44
N THR A 61 -4.80 26.14 -13.14
CA THR A 61 -5.16 26.12 -14.57
C THR A 61 -6.65 26.23 -14.82
N ASP A 62 -7.45 25.76 -13.90
CA ASP A 62 -8.91 25.83 -14.01
C ASP A 62 -9.46 26.95 -13.11
N LYS A 63 -9.84 28.09 -13.74
CA LYS A 63 -10.41 29.24 -13.02
C LYS A 63 -11.67 28.86 -12.22
N ASN A 64 -12.50 28.00 -12.76
CA ASN A 64 -13.70 27.52 -12.07
C ASN A 64 -13.34 26.74 -10.80
N ILE A 65 -12.28 25.93 -10.85
CA ILE A 65 -11.77 25.18 -9.71
C ILE A 65 -11.23 26.12 -8.63
N LYS A 66 -10.47 27.15 -9.01
CA LYS A 66 -9.90 28.14 -8.08
C LYS A 66 -10.99 28.94 -7.36
N GLU A 67 -12.02 29.36 -8.09
CA GLU A 67 -13.18 30.06 -7.52
C GLU A 67 -13.96 29.15 -6.58
N ILE A 68 -14.29 27.92 -7.01
CA ILE A 68 -14.98 26.92 -6.18
C ILE A 68 -14.19 26.61 -4.90
N PHE A 69 -12.85 26.57 -4.96
CA PHE A 69 -12.02 26.27 -3.79
C PHE A 69 -11.94 27.44 -2.80
N ASN A 70 -11.94 28.68 -3.31
CA ASN A 70 -11.92 29.89 -2.49
C ASN A 70 -13.27 30.17 -1.81
N ASP A 71 -14.37 29.87 -2.51
CA ASP A 71 -15.75 30.06 -2.01
C ASP A 71 -16.22 28.93 -1.10
N VAL A 72 -15.45 27.84 -0.98
CA VAL A 72 -15.82 26.72 -0.13
C VAL A 72 -15.48 27.02 1.33
N PRO A 73 -16.46 26.97 2.25
CA PRO A 73 -16.21 27.07 3.68
C PRO A 73 -15.14 26.08 4.16
N PHE A 74 -14.31 26.47 5.14
CA PHE A 74 -13.18 25.69 5.64
C PHE A 74 -13.52 24.20 5.91
N TRP A 75 -14.70 23.92 6.48
CA TRP A 75 -15.17 22.56 6.76
C TRP A 75 -15.51 21.72 5.52
N LYS A 76 -15.74 22.35 4.37
CA LYS A 76 -15.97 21.67 3.09
C LYS A 76 -14.68 21.48 2.28
N ARG A 77 -13.59 22.19 2.60
CA ARG A 77 -12.31 22.13 1.85
C ARG A 77 -11.72 20.73 1.87
N LYS A 78 -11.80 20.01 3.01
CA LYS A 78 -11.34 18.62 3.11
C LYS A 78 -12.07 17.71 2.11
N ARG A 79 -13.38 17.87 1.96
CA ARG A 79 -14.17 17.10 0.99
C ARG A 79 -13.76 17.42 -0.45
N LYS A 80 -13.58 18.69 -0.77
CA LYS A 80 -13.12 19.10 -2.10
C LYS A 80 -11.71 18.60 -2.41
N PHE A 81 -10.80 18.68 -1.45
CA PHE A 81 -9.47 18.09 -1.59
C PHE A 81 -9.54 16.59 -1.92
N LEU A 82 -10.39 15.83 -1.24
CA LEU A 82 -10.60 14.41 -1.52
C LEU A 82 -11.17 14.16 -2.92
N GLU A 83 -12.03 15.05 -3.44
CA GLU A 83 -12.53 14.95 -4.81
C GLU A 83 -11.39 15.07 -5.83
N TYR A 84 -10.50 16.07 -5.68
CA TYR A 84 -9.33 16.22 -6.55
C TYR A 84 -8.33 15.09 -6.39
N PHE A 85 -8.09 14.67 -5.17
CA PHE A 85 -7.26 13.53 -4.88
C PHE A 85 -7.74 12.27 -5.63
N ASN A 86 -9.04 12.03 -5.62
CA ASN A 86 -9.64 10.93 -6.37
C ASN A 86 -9.50 11.08 -7.89
N ILE A 87 -9.62 12.30 -8.42
CA ILE A 87 -9.41 12.56 -9.86
C ILE A 87 -7.97 12.25 -10.25
N ILE A 88 -6.99 12.74 -9.48
CA ILE A 88 -5.57 12.47 -9.73
C ILE A 88 -5.26 10.98 -9.60
N ALA A 89 -5.83 10.29 -8.61
CA ALA A 89 -5.63 8.86 -8.43
C ALA A 89 -6.13 8.06 -9.65
N LYS A 90 -7.32 8.39 -10.16
CA LYS A 90 -7.85 7.76 -11.37
C LYS A 90 -6.95 8.02 -12.58
N LYS A 91 -6.52 9.26 -12.77
CA LYS A 91 -5.60 9.62 -13.85
C LYS A 91 -4.26 8.90 -13.75
N TRP A 92 -3.71 8.75 -12.54
CA TRP A 92 -2.48 8.01 -12.31
C TRP A 92 -2.66 6.52 -12.64
N ILE A 93 -3.72 5.89 -12.17
CA ILE A 93 -4.02 4.46 -12.42
C ILE A 93 -4.26 4.19 -13.92
N HIS A 94 -4.79 5.16 -14.65
CA HIS A 94 -4.97 5.06 -16.11
C HIS A 94 -3.74 5.53 -16.92
N ASN A 95 -2.63 5.89 -16.26
CA ASN A 95 -1.43 6.45 -16.87
C ASN A 95 -1.71 7.72 -17.73
N GLU A 96 -2.67 8.53 -17.31
CA GLU A 96 -3.09 9.77 -18.00
C GLU A 96 -2.33 11.02 -17.49
N LEU A 97 -1.42 10.87 -16.51
CA LEU A 97 -0.60 11.96 -16.01
C LEU A 97 0.74 12.01 -16.72
N ASP A 98 1.15 13.20 -17.16
CA ASP A 98 2.53 13.42 -17.59
C ASP A 98 3.44 13.55 -16.35
N LEU A 99 4.18 12.49 -16.08
CA LEU A 99 5.08 12.37 -14.94
C LEU A 99 6.55 12.67 -15.30
N SER A 100 6.84 12.98 -16.58
CA SER A 100 8.19 13.09 -17.11
C SER A 100 9.02 14.21 -16.45
N GLU A 101 8.41 15.36 -16.14
CA GLU A 101 9.10 16.50 -15.53
C GLU A 101 9.68 16.22 -14.15
N LYS A 102 9.11 15.30 -13.40
CA LYS A 102 9.45 15.04 -12.00
C LYS A 102 10.05 13.66 -11.75
N GLY A 103 10.06 12.80 -12.77
CA GLY A 103 10.55 11.44 -12.64
C GLY A 103 9.74 10.59 -11.66
N PHE A 104 8.47 10.90 -11.47
CA PHE A 104 7.57 10.08 -10.65
C PHE A 104 7.28 8.74 -11.33
N GLU A 105 7.07 7.73 -10.49
CA GLU A 105 6.72 6.38 -10.94
C GLU A 105 5.31 6.36 -11.56
N SER A 106 5.17 5.80 -12.77
CA SER A 106 3.87 5.52 -13.36
C SER A 106 3.18 4.37 -12.63
N TYR A 107 1.86 4.26 -12.77
CA TYR A 107 1.12 3.16 -12.16
C TYR A 107 1.55 1.79 -12.72
N ASP A 108 1.85 1.71 -14.01
CA ASP A 108 2.34 0.47 -14.62
C ASP A 108 3.71 0.07 -14.07
N ASN A 109 4.64 1.01 -13.88
CA ASN A 109 5.93 0.73 -13.27
C ASN A 109 5.78 0.28 -11.81
N PHE A 110 4.89 0.92 -11.05
CA PHE A 110 4.55 0.50 -9.70
C PHE A 110 4.00 -0.93 -9.68
N ARG A 111 3.06 -1.25 -10.55
CA ARG A 111 2.49 -2.61 -10.66
C ARG A 111 3.54 -3.64 -11.02
N GLU A 112 4.38 -3.36 -12.00
CA GLU A 112 5.46 -4.27 -12.41
C GLU A 112 6.44 -4.53 -11.26
N ARG A 113 6.82 -3.48 -10.52
CA ARG A 113 7.68 -3.60 -9.35
C ARG A 113 7.05 -4.49 -8.27
N VAL A 114 5.76 -4.30 -7.97
CA VAL A 114 5.04 -5.15 -6.99
C VAL A 114 4.93 -6.60 -7.48
N ARG A 115 4.71 -6.82 -8.78
CA ARG A 115 4.69 -8.15 -9.39
C ARG A 115 6.04 -8.87 -9.23
N LEU A 116 7.15 -8.15 -9.45
CA LEU A 116 8.51 -8.67 -9.24
C LEU A 116 8.76 -8.98 -7.77
N ALA A 117 8.34 -8.10 -6.86
CA ALA A 117 8.45 -8.34 -5.42
C ALA A 117 7.68 -9.60 -5.00
N LYS A 118 6.44 -9.78 -5.47
CA LYS A 118 5.63 -10.98 -5.23
C LYS A 118 6.34 -12.23 -5.74
N SER A 119 6.93 -12.19 -6.92
CA SER A 119 7.67 -13.31 -7.50
C SER A 119 8.92 -13.66 -6.68
N LYS A 120 9.67 -12.67 -6.19
CA LYS A 120 10.79 -12.88 -5.27
C LYS A 120 10.34 -13.54 -3.97
N VAL A 121 9.24 -13.08 -3.37
CA VAL A 121 8.66 -13.73 -2.18
C VAL A 121 8.33 -15.18 -2.49
N SER A 122 7.62 -15.45 -3.61
CA SER A 122 7.26 -16.79 -4.02
C SER A 122 8.46 -17.75 -4.12
N SER A 123 9.60 -17.26 -4.64
CA SER A 123 10.83 -18.07 -4.75
C SER A 123 11.55 -18.30 -3.42
N LEU A 124 11.28 -17.47 -2.42
CA LEU A 124 11.89 -17.56 -1.08
C LEU A 124 11.05 -18.38 -0.10
N MET A 125 9.79 -18.66 -0.45
CA MET A 125 8.88 -19.42 0.41
C MET A 125 9.30 -20.90 0.45
N ASN A 126 9.44 -21.43 1.66
CA ASN A 126 9.59 -22.87 1.88
C ASN A 126 8.23 -23.53 2.05
N GLU A 127 8.12 -24.79 1.61
CA GLU A 127 6.94 -25.60 1.85
C GLU A 127 6.70 -25.78 3.37
N ASN A 128 5.45 -25.68 3.78
CA ASN A 128 5.01 -25.84 5.17
C ASN A 128 5.47 -24.75 6.17
N ARG A 129 5.94 -23.60 5.71
CA ARG A 129 6.27 -22.45 6.56
C ARG A 129 5.49 -21.20 6.16
N ASN A 130 5.39 -20.28 7.12
CA ASN A 130 4.77 -18.97 6.88
C ASN A 130 5.85 -17.95 6.53
N THR A 131 5.65 -17.19 5.49
CA THR A 131 6.49 -16.04 5.15
C THR A 131 5.81 -14.75 5.60
N MET A 132 6.48 -13.97 6.43
CA MET A 132 5.99 -12.66 6.87
C MET A 132 6.60 -11.58 5.98
N VAL A 133 5.73 -10.70 5.45
CA VAL A 133 6.14 -9.52 4.68
C VAL A 133 5.59 -8.28 5.36
N VAL A 134 6.45 -7.33 5.73
CA VAL A 134 6.05 -6.03 6.30
C VAL A 134 6.19 -4.96 5.23
N SER A 135 5.09 -4.35 4.86
CA SER A 135 5.05 -3.33 3.81
C SER A 135 3.93 -2.31 4.06
N SER A 136 3.75 -1.39 3.13
CA SER A 136 2.74 -0.32 3.17
C SER A 136 1.48 -0.67 2.42
N GLY A 137 0.42 0.13 2.63
CA GLY A 137 -0.89 -0.08 2.07
C GLY A 137 -0.93 -0.16 0.54
N GLY A 138 -0.18 0.70 -0.14
CA GLY A 138 -0.10 0.68 -1.60
C GLY A 138 0.46 -0.65 -2.12
N ALA A 139 1.58 -1.13 -1.54
CA ALA A 139 2.17 -2.41 -1.94
C ALA A 139 1.24 -3.60 -1.60
N ILE A 140 0.57 -3.60 -0.44
CA ILE A 140 -0.39 -4.63 -0.07
C ILE A 140 -1.57 -4.68 -1.06
N THR A 141 -2.13 -3.52 -1.41
CA THR A 141 -3.21 -3.41 -2.41
C THR A 141 -2.72 -3.85 -3.80
N GLY A 142 -1.47 -3.50 -4.14
CA GLY A 142 -0.84 -3.93 -5.39
C GLY A 142 -0.71 -5.45 -5.48
N VAL A 143 -0.22 -6.11 -4.43
CA VAL A 143 -0.16 -7.59 -4.39
C VAL A 143 -1.56 -8.20 -4.50
N TYR A 144 -2.55 -7.60 -3.84
CA TYR A 144 -3.93 -8.08 -3.95
C TYR A 144 -4.46 -7.95 -5.38
N ALA A 145 -4.22 -6.81 -6.04
CA ALA A 145 -4.62 -6.60 -7.43
C ALA A 145 -3.90 -7.53 -8.43
N GLU A 146 -2.69 -8.00 -8.10
CA GLU A 146 -2.00 -9.02 -8.89
C GLU A 146 -2.56 -10.44 -8.72
N CYS A 147 -3.29 -10.68 -7.64
CA CYS A 147 -3.92 -11.98 -7.38
C CYS A 147 -5.40 -12.02 -7.79
N HIS A 148 -6.05 -10.87 -7.93
CA HIS A 148 -7.48 -10.74 -8.20
C HIS A 148 -7.74 -9.60 -9.18
N PRO A 149 -8.57 -9.78 -10.20
CA PRO A 149 -8.95 -8.70 -11.09
C PRO A 149 -9.77 -7.67 -10.31
N LEU A 150 -9.21 -6.45 -10.16
CA LEU A 150 -9.85 -5.33 -9.49
C LEU A 150 -10.08 -4.20 -10.47
N THR A 151 -11.23 -3.55 -10.35
CA THR A 151 -11.48 -2.28 -11.02
C THR A 151 -10.70 -1.14 -10.36
N VAL A 152 -10.51 -0.03 -11.06
CA VAL A 152 -9.84 1.18 -10.53
C VAL A 152 -10.51 1.67 -9.25
N ASP A 153 -11.84 1.71 -9.22
CA ASP A 153 -12.61 2.15 -8.05
C ASP A 153 -12.42 1.21 -6.85
N GLU A 154 -12.25 -0.09 -7.07
CA GLU A 154 -11.95 -1.06 -6.02
C GLU A 154 -10.54 -0.88 -5.47
N ILE A 155 -9.55 -0.73 -6.35
CA ILE A 155 -8.15 -0.46 -5.95
C ILE A 155 -8.08 0.78 -5.06
N MET A 156 -8.73 1.87 -5.48
CA MET A 156 -8.77 3.11 -4.71
C MET A 156 -9.43 2.91 -3.34
N LYS A 157 -10.62 2.27 -3.32
CA LYS A 157 -11.35 2.00 -2.06
C LYS A 157 -10.56 1.14 -1.10
N LEU A 158 -9.84 0.14 -1.61
CA LEU A 158 -9.01 -0.74 -0.79
C LEU A 158 -7.83 0.00 -0.18
N ASN A 159 -7.13 0.80 -0.98
CA ASN A 159 -5.95 1.53 -0.53
C ASN A 159 -6.25 2.45 0.66
N PHE A 160 -7.40 3.15 0.63
CA PHE A 160 -7.83 4.02 1.73
C PHE A 160 -8.44 3.29 2.95
N LYS A 161 -8.65 1.99 2.87
CA LYS A 161 -9.24 1.21 3.96
C LYS A 161 -8.23 0.38 4.73
N ILE A 162 -6.98 0.34 4.28
CA ILE A 162 -5.95 -0.43 4.97
C ILE A 162 -5.69 0.19 6.34
N LYS A 163 -5.83 -0.63 7.37
CA LYS A 163 -5.59 -0.25 8.75
C LYS A 163 -4.11 -0.41 9.08
N ASN A 164 -3.57 0.50 9.87
CA ASN A 164 -2.24 0.32 10.42
C ASN A 164 -2.20 -0.94 11.29
N ALA A 165 -1.09 -1.65 11.27
CA ALA A 165 -0.90 -2.92 11.98
C ALA A 165 -1.96 -4.01 11.64
N SER A 166 -2.56 -3.95 10.45
CA SER A 166 -3.45 -5.01 9.97
C SER A 166 -2.68 -6.13 9.29
N ILE A 167 -3.32 -7.30 9.24
CA ILE A 167 -2.79 -8.50 8.60
C ILE A 167 -3.61 -8.83 7.36
N THR A 168 -2.94 -9.02 6.24
CA THR A 168 -3.51 -9.58 5.01
C THR A 168 -2.86 -10.93 4.76
N LEU A 169 -3.64 -11.97 4.58
CA LEU A 169 -3.18 -13.35 4.43
C LEU A 169 -3.42 -13.84 3.01
N PHE A 170 -2.38 -14.37 2.41
CA PHE A 170 -2.44 -15.08 1.15
C PHE A 170 -2.02 -16.54 1.37
N LYS A 171 -2.72 -17.47 0.72
CA LYS A 171 -2.29 -18.85 0.56
C LYS A 171 -1.63 -19.02 -0.80
N LYS A 172 -0.49 -19.70 -0.82
CA LYS A 172 0.17 -20.09 -2.05
C LYS A 172 -0.11 -21.56 -2.32
N GLU A 173 -0.71 -21.85 -3.48
CA GLU A 173 -0.90 -23.20 -3.99
C GLU A 173 -0.25 -23.25 -5.38
N ASN A 174 0.81 -24.05 -5.51
CA ASN A 174 1.70 -24.00 -6.66
C ASN A 174 2.26 -22.59 -6.86
N ASP A 175 2.02 -21.95 -8.01
CA ASP A 175 2.45 -20.58 -8.30
C ASP A 175 1.32 -19.54 -8.17
N THR A 176 0.16 -19.97 -7.66
CA THR A 176 -1.01 -19.10 -7.50
C THR A 176 -1.15 -18.65 -6.05
N PHE A 177 -1.35 -17.35 -5.86
CA PHE A 177 -1.70 -16.76 -4.58
C PHE A 177 -3.20 -16.49 -4.52
N THR A 178 -3.86 -17.00 -3.48
CA THR A 178 -5.26 -16.74 -3.19
C THR A 178 -5.39 -15.97 -1.87
N LEU A 179 -6.29 -14.99 -1.84
CA LEU A 179 -6.55 -14.23 -0.62
C LEU A 179 -7.34 -15.09 0.37
N ASP A 180 -6.80 -15.25 1.58
CA ASP A 180 -7.49 -15.93 2.69
C ASP A 180 -8.14 -14.93 3.65
N ALA A 181 -7.46 -13.81 3.90
CA ALA A 181 -8.00 -12.72 4.72
C ALA A 181 -7.42 -11.38 4.31
N PHE A 182 -8.25 -10.33 4.34
CA PHE A 182 -7.84 -8.99 4.01
C PHE A 182 -8.03 -8.04 5.20
N ASN A 183 -6.98 -7.25 5.51
CA ASN A 183 -7.05 -6.10 6.40
C ASN A 183 -7.61 -6.43 7.79
N ARG A 184 -7.26 -7.60 8.34
CA ARG A 184 -7.66 -8.00 9.70
C ARG A 184 -6.88 -7.22 10.74
N SER A 185 -7.59 -6.51 11.59
CA SER A 185 -7.02 -5.85 12.77
C SER A 185 -7.06 -6.80 13.97
N LEU A 186 -5.94 -6.86 14.71
CA LEU A 186 -5.85 -7.60 15.97
C LEU A 186 -5.93 -6.67 17.19
N ILE A 187 -6.05 -5.36 16.98
CA ILE A 187 -6.19 -4.37 18.03
C ILE A 187 -7.67 -4.00 18.24
N PRO A 188 -8.05 -3.52 19.43
CA PRO A 188 -9.41 -3.03 19.69
C PRO A 188 -9.82 -1.93 18.70
N ARG A 189 -11.06 -1.94 18.26
CA ARG A 189 -11.58 -1.05 17.21
C ARG A 189 -11.36 0.45 17.48
N TYR A 190 -11.36 0.87 18.74
CA TYR A 190 -11.12 2.26 19.13
C TYR A 190 -9.66 2.71 18.99
N LEU A 191 -8.72 1.77 18.79
CA LEU A 191 -7.31 2.04 18.51
C LEU A 191 -6.97 1.91 17.03
N GLU A 192 -7.92 1.48 16.19
CA GLU A 192 -7.67 1.35 14.76
C GLU A 192 -7.43 2.70 14.11
N THR A 193 -6.36 2.80 13.34
CA THR A 193 -6.04 3.94 12.49
C THR A 193 -5.90 3.47 11.05
N TYR A 194 -6.09 4.38 10.12
CA TYR A 194 -6.04 4.12 8.68
C TYR A 194 -4.88 4.90 8.05
N ILE A 195 -4.43 4.39 6.92
CA ILE A 195 -3.39 5.05 6.11
C ILE A 195 -3.96 6.31 5.44
#